data_aec408f5e5e7eca26e2f6d90a2511275
#
_entry.id   aec408f5e5e7eca26e2f6d90a2511275
#
_cell.length_a   1.000
_cell.length_b   1.000
_cell.length_c   1.000
_cell.angle_alpha   90.00
_cell.angle_beta   90.00
_cell.angle_gamma   90.00
#
_symmetry.space_group_name_H-M   'P 1'
#
loop_
_entity.id
_entity.type
_entity.pdbx_description
1 polymer ?
#
loop_
_entity_poly.entity_id
_entity_poly.type
_entity_poly.pdbx_seq_one_letter_code
_entity_poly.pdbx_strand_id
1 'polypeptide(L)'
;MKFSVSSSALLSLLATTGKVISNKNTLPILDYFLMELKGDELRVTTSDLETTLVGSIRVDGVESEGTIAAPAKLMLDSLKEFAEMPLTIEVNDQNWEIRLSWKSGSLSIPGASAVSYPAIPALSADCKELTLDVDVLVNGINKTIFATADDELRPVMNGVYINLAPSMLTFVGTDAHKLVKYEVETANEVASSFILPKKPANLLKSVLLKEEDAIKVSFDSKNAMFQLKNHTLVCRLIEGNYPNYNAVIPTANPNKVLVDRIELVNGIKRVAVCSNPTTNLIRMDIADNRINLTAQDIDFSVSANETISCSYEGQNITICLLYT
;
A
#
# COMPACT_ATOMS: atom_id res chain seq x y z
N MET A 1 28.53 -14.54 10.45
CA MET A 1 28.03 -14.23 9.10
C MET A 1 28.98 -13.22 8.46
N LYS A 2 29.48 -13.50 7.21
CA LYS A 2 30.35 -12.55 6.50
C LYS A 2 30.18 -12.64 4.99
N PHE A 3 30.00 -11.47 4.32
CA PHE A 3 29.72 -11.36 2.88
C PHE A 3 30.02 -9.95 2.35
N SER A 4 30.07 -9.80 1.03
CA SER A 4 30.20 -8.53 0.33
C SER A 4 28.93 -8.20 -0.44
N VAL A 5 28.56 -6.91 -0.45
CA VAL A 5 27.34 -6.43 -1.10
C VAL A 5 27.51 -5.00 -1.59
N SER A 6 26.80 -4.62 -2.68
CA SER A 6 26.71 -3.23 -3.12
C SER A 6 25.94 -2.39 -2.09
N SER A 7 26.46 -1.23 -1.76
CA SER A 7 25.82 -0.28 -0.82
C SER A 7 24.42 0.12 -1.28
N SER A 8 24.24 0.41 -2.58
CA SER A 8 22.95 0.82 -3.14
C SER A 8 21.95 -0.36 -3.20
N ALA A 9 22.40 -1.57 -3.51
CA ALA A 9 21.54 -2.76 -3.52
C ALA A 9 21.02 -3.06 -2.10
N LEU A 10 21.90 -3.02 -1.10
CA LEU A 10 21.53 -3.20 0.30
C LEU A 10 20.58 -2.09 0.76
N LEU A 11 20.90 -0.81 0.48
CA LEU A 11 20.01 0.31 0.83
C LEU A 11 18.63 0.16 0.19
N SER A 12 18.55 -0.21 -1.08
CA SER A 12 17.27 -0.40 -1.78
C SER A 12 16.41 -1.49 -1.14
N LEU A 13 17.04 -2.62 -0.77
CA LEU A 13 16.37 -3.71 -0.07
C LEU A 13 15.85 -3.27 1.30
N LEU A 14 16.73 -2.67 2.13
CA LEU A 14 16.37 -2.22 3.47
C LEU A 14 15.35 -1.07 3.46
N ALA A 15 15.45 -0.14 2.51
CA ALA A 15 14.48 0.94 2.36
C ALA A 15 13.10 0.45 1.91
N THR A 16 13.06 -0.63 1.14
CA THR A 16 11.79 -1.24 0.72
C THR A 16 11.16 -2.03 1.86
N THR A 17 11.90 -2.94 2.48
CA THR A 17 11.41 -3.77 3.59
C THR A 17 11.11 -2.93 4.83
N GLY A 18 11.92 -1.94 5.15
CA GLY A 18 11.75 -1.05 6.29
C GLY A 18 10.44 -0.25 6.35
N LYS A 19 9.71 -0.16 5.24
CA LYS A 19 8.38 0.50 5.21
C LYS A 19 7.32 -0.17 6.09
N VAL A 20 7.51 -1.42 6.47
CA VAL A 20 6.62 -2.14 7.40
C VAL A 20 6.79 -1.65 8.81
N ILE A 21 8.02 -1.29 9.20
CA ILE A 21 8.37 -0.93 10.58
C ILE A 21 7.51 0.27 11.02
N SER A 22 6.79 0.07 12.11
CA SER A 22 5.94 1.09 12.70
C SER A 22 6.74 1.99 13.64
N ASN A 23 6.33 3.26 13.77
CA ASN A 23 6.89 4.16 14.79
C ASN A 23 6.42 3.83 16.23
N LYS A 24 5.48 2.89 16.39
CA LYS A 24 4.86 2.51 17.66
C LYS A 24 4.83 0.98 17.81
N ASN A 25 6.00 0.35 17.73
CA ASN A 25 6.09 -1.10 17.91
C ASN A 25 5.91 -1.48 19.38
N THR A 26 5.16 -2.56 19.61
CA THR A 26 4.96 -3.13 20.96
C THR A 26 6.15 -3.94 21.43
N LEU A 27 6.90 -4.53 20.51
CA LEU A 27 8.09 -5.33 20.77
C LEU A 27 9.31 -4.61 20.21
N PRO A 28 10.36 -4.36 21.03
CA PRO A 28 11.56 -3.65 20.56
C PRO A 28 12.28 -4.32 19.38
N ILE A 29 12.20 -5.65 19.25
CA ILE A 29 12.83 -6.39 18.16
C ILE A 29 12.23 -6.07 16.79
N LEU A 30 10.98 -5.53 16.72
CA LEU A 30 10.34 -5.11 15.49
C LEU A 30 10.91 -3.81 14.90
N ASP A 31 11.78 -3.11 15.64
CA ASP A 31 12.56 -1.98 15.15
C ASP A 31 13.83 -2.43 14.41
N TYR A 32 14.00 -3.72 14.22
CA TYR A 32 15.17 -4.34 13.59
C TYR A 32 14.80 -5.03 12.27
N PHE A 33 15.76 -5.11 11.37
CA PHE A 33 15.74 -6.03 10.24
C PHE A 33 16.19 -7.40 10.72
N LEU A 34 15.43 -8.44 10.46
CA LEU A 34 15.95 -9.80 10.53
C LEU A 34 16.70 -10.07 9.23
N MET A 35 18.01 -10.23 9.31
CA MET A 35 18.89 -10.52 8.18
C MET A 35 19.36 -11.97 8.27
N GLU A 36 19.10 -12.74 7.23
CA GLU A 36 19.45 -14.14 7.12
C GLU A 36 20.28 -14.37 5.85
N LEU A 37 21.47 -14.90 5.97
CA LEU A 37 22.33 -15.24 4.85
C LEU A 37 22.40 -16.75 4.69
N LYS A 38 22.00 -17.25 3.54
CA LYS A 38 22.08 -18.65 3.18
C LYS A 38 22.56 -18.80 1.73
N GLY A 39 23.68 -19.53 1.54
CA GLY A 39 24.35 -19.54 0.23
C GLY A 39 24.75 -18.13 -0.19
N ASP A 40 24.38 -17.72 -1.39
CA ASP A 40 24.60 -16.39 -1.94
C ASP A 40 23.37 -15.45 -1.80
N GLU A 41 22.35 -15.87 -1.07
CA GLU A 41 21.11 -15.09 -0.88
C GLU A 41 21.08 -14.46 0.50
N LEU A 42 21.02 -13.11 0.54
CA LEU A 42 20.70 -12.35 1.73
C LEU A 42 19.19 -12.08 1.74
N ARG A 43 18.52 -12.62 2.74
CA ARG A 43 17.11 -12.40 3.00
C ARG A 43 16.91 -11.42 4.14
N VAL A 44 16.04 -10.45 3.97
CA VAL A 44 15.70 -9.45 4.98
C VAL A 44 14.20 -9.48 5.24
N THR A 45 13.84 -9.66 6.51
CA THR A 45 12.46 -9.71 6.98
C THR A 45 12.17 -8.55 7.91
N THR A 46 11.03 -7.92 7.76
CA THR A 46 10.48 -6.92 8.69
C THR A 46 9.02 -7.24 8.99
N SER A 47 8.58 -6.95 10.19
CA SER A 47 7.22 -7.23 10.64
C SER A 47 6.73 -6.17 11.64
N ASP A 48 5.41 -5.97 11.68
CA ASP A 48 4.70 -5.25 12.74
C ASP A 48 3.65 -6.14 13.44
N LEU A 49 3.77 -7.47 13.27
CA LEU A 49 2.86 -8.54 13.68
C LEU A 49 1.62 -8.72 12.80
N GLU A 50 1.13 -7.67 12.15
CA GLU A 50 -0.03 -7.72 11.24
C GLU A 50 0.43 -7.83 9.77
N THR A 51 1.60 -7.28 9.46
CA THR A 51 2.16 -7.28 8.11
C THR A 51 3.65 -7.66 8.19
N THR A 52 4.07 -8.59 7.37
CA THR A 52 5.46 -8.99 7.23
C THR A 52 5.89 -8.82 5.77
N LEU A 53 7.00 -8.16 5.55
CA LEU A 53 7.62 -8.03 4.24
C LEU A 53 8.98 -8.68 4.26
N VAL A 54 9.19 -9.59 3.33
CA VAL A 54 10.45 -10.26 3.09
C VAL A 54 10.98 -9.78 1.75
N GLY A 55 12.24 -9.45 1.70
CA GLY A 55 12.94 -9.17 0.46
C GLY A 55 14.25 -9.93 0.41
N SER A 56 14.75 -10.24 -0.79
CA SER A 56 16.04 -10.90 -0.97
C SER A 56 16.86 -10.27 -2.07
N ILE A 57 18.18 -10.34 -1.91
CA ILE A 57 19.18 -9.99 -2.95
C ILE A 57 20.30 -11.02 -2.95
N ARG A 58 20.96 -11.15 -4.08
CA ARG A 58 22.21 -11.90 -4.16
C ARG A 58 23.37 -11.08 -3.65
N VAL A 59 24.29 -11.73 -2.98
CA VAL A 59 25.52 -11.16 -2.41
C VAL A 59 26.74 -11.95 -2.88
N ASP A 60 27.90 -11.33 -2.77
CA ASP A 60 29.17 -11.91 -3.22
C ASP A 60 30.08 -12.21 -2.02
N GLY A 61 31.17 -12.96 -2.27
CA GLY A 61 32.24 -13.16 -1.30
C GLY A 61 31.77 -13.72 0.04
N VAL A 62 30.83 -14.65 0.01
CA VAL A 62 30.30 -15.28 1.23
C VAL A 62 31.38 -16.15 1.87
N GLU A 63 31.81 -15.80 3.08
CA GLU A 63 32.76 -16.57 3.88
C GLU A 63 32.04 -17.39 4.95
N SER A 64 30.92 -16.86 5.51
CA SER A 64 30.12 -17.58 6.50
C SER A 64 28.66 -17.13 6.48
N GLU A 65 27.76 -18.10 6.59
CA GLU A 65 26.32 -17.90 6.75
C GLU A 65 25.97 -17.46 8.17
N GLY A 66 24.72 -17.05 8.39
CA GLY A 66 24.22 -16.72 9.72
C GLY A 66 22.96 -15.86 9.70
N THR A 67 22.54 -15.47 10.90
CA THR A 67 21.33 -14.69 11.13
C THR A 67 21.57 -13.64 12.20
N ILE A 68 21.08 -12.42 11.99
CA ILE A 68 21.23 -11.29 12.90
C ILE A 68 19.99 -10.39 12.85
N ALA A 69 19.62 -9.77 13.97
CA ALA A 69 18.72 -8.64 14.00
C ALA A 69 19.55 -7.35 13.98
N ALA A 70 19.38 -6.56 12.92
CA ALA A 70 20.10 -5.29 12.68
C ALA A 70 19.19 -4.08 12.92
N PRO A 71 19.59 -3.07 13.70
CA PRO A 71 18.75 -1.91 14.02
C PRO A 71 18.41 -1.11 12.76
N ALA A 72 17.12 -1.05 12.41
CA ALA A 72 16.68 -0.59 11.11
C ALA A 72 17.02 0.88 10.85
N LYS A 73 16.74 1.74 11.81
CA LYS A 73 17.01 3.19 11.67
C LYS A 73 18.50 3.44 11.44
N LEU A 74 19.36 2.87 12.28
CA LEU A 74 20.79 3.11 12.21
C LEU A 74 21.41 2.54 10.92
N MET A 75 20.96 1.36 10.48
CA MET A 75 21.37 0.77 9.21
C MET A 75 20.99 1.65 8.03
N LEU A 76 19.73 2.12 7.96
CA LEU A 76 19.25 2.98 6.89
C LEU A 76 19.95 4.34 6.88
N ASP A 77 20.10 4.97 8.04
CA ASP A 77 20.75 6.29 8.13
C ASP A 77 22.23 6.20 7.74
N SER A 78 22.90 5.12 8.17
CA SER A 78 24.30 4.90 7.75
C SER A 78 24.44 4.64 6.26
N LEU A 79 23.60 3.79 5.68
CA LEU A 79 23.70 3.41 4.27
C LEU A 79 23.37 4.56 3.31
N LYS A 80 22.56 5.53 3.70
CA LYS A 80 22.25 6.73 2.90
C LYS A 80 23.48 7.61 2.65
N GLU A 81 24.48 7.55 3.52
CA GLU A 81 25.71 8.36 3.41
C GLU A 81 26.76 7.73 2.47
N PHE A 82 26.52 6.50 1.99
CA PHE A 82 27.42 5.85 1.04
C PHE A 82 27.04 6.16 -0.41
N ALA A 83 28.02 6.56 -1.20
CA ALA A 83 27.93 6.43 -2.66
C ALA A 83 27.94 4.94 -3.04
N GLU A 84 27.65 4.63 -4.30
CA GLU A 84 27.73 3.25 -4.81
C GLU A 84 29.16 2.71 -4.63
N MET A 85 29.28 1.69 -3.77
CA MET A 85 30.55 1.01 -3.52
C MET A 85 30.32 -0.39 -2.91
N PRO A 86 31.31 -1.31 -3.03
CA PRO A 86 31.24 -2.57 -2.33
C PRO A 86 31.45 -2.37 -0.82
N LEU A 87 30.60 -2.98 -0.02
CA LEU A 87 30.71 -3.06 1.42
C LEU A 87 30.92 -4.53 1.82
N THR A 88 31.77 -4.78 2.81
CA THR A 88 31.84 -6.09 3.49
C THR A 88 31.09 -5.98 4.81
N ILE A 89 30.13 -6.84 4.99
CA ILE A 89 29.35 -6.98 6.23
C ILE A 89 29.90 -8.18 7.00
N GLU A 90 30.29 -7.98 8.26
CA GLU A 90 30.75 -9.02 9.16
C GLU A 90 29.98 -8.94 10.47
N VAL A 91 29.44 -10.05 10.93
CA VAL A 91 28.72 -10.18 12.20
C VAL A 91 29.51 -11.05 13.15
N ASN A 92 29.73 -10.54 14.36
CA ASN A 92 30.33 -11.29 15.46
C ASN A 92 29.21 -11.97 16.25
N ASP A 93 29.20 -13.31 16.23
CA ASP A 93 28.15 -14.12 16.87
C ASP A 93 28.25 -14.14 18.41
N GLN A 94 29.36 -13.62 19.00
CA GLN A 94 29.51 -13.58 20.46
C GLN A 94 28.88 -12.34 21.10
N ASN A 95 28.95 -11.19 20.42
CA ASN A 95 28.47 -9.91 20.94
C ASN A 95 27.44 -9.22 20.05
N TRP A 96 27.02 -9.87 18.94
CA TRP A 96 26.06 -9.35 17.96
C TRP A 96 26.50 -8.06 17.28
N GLU A 97 27.80 -7.73 17.30
CA GLU A 97 28.32 -6.57 16.59
C GLU A 97 28.28 -6.80 15.09
N ILE A 98 27.73 -5.84 14.37
CA ILE A 98 27.68 -5.79 12.91
C ILE A 98 28.71 -4.77 12.45
N ARG A 99 29.73 -5.23 11.72
CA ARG A 99 30.76 -4.37 11.13
C ARG A 99 30.55 -4.22 9.65
N LEU A 100 30.39 -2.98 9.19
CA LEU A 100 30.41 -2.59 7.79
C LEU A 100 31.81 -2.06 7.47
N SER A 101 32.48 -2.66 6.50
CA SER A 101 33.82 -2.24 6.10
C SER A 101 33.86 -1.89 4.61
N TRP A 102 34.67 -0.85 4.29
CA TRP A 102 34.94 -0.41 2.93
C TRP A 102 36.41 -0.03 2.79
N LYS A 103 36.85 0.32 1.57
CA LYS A 103 38.28 0.55 1.27
C LYS A 103 38.99 1.49 2.26
N SER A 104 38.32 2.53 2.77
CA SER A 104 38.95 3.60 3.57
C SER A 104 38.45 3.65 5.02
N GLY A 105 37.61 2.74 5.46
CA GLY A 105 37.09 2.79 6.83
C GLY A 105 36.21 1.62 7.21
N SER A 106 35.69 1.67 8.43
CA SER A 106 34.70 0.74 8.94
C SER A 106 33.76 1.40 9.93
N LEU A 107 32.56 0.87 10.05
CA LEU A 107 31.52 1.27 11.00
C LEU A 107 31.07 0.06 11.76
N SER A 108 30.96 0.15 13.09
CA SER A 108 30.40 -0.92 13.93
C SER A 108 29.04 -0.50 14.48
N ILE A 109 28.06 -1.39 14.36
CA ILE A 109 26.68 -1.18 14.79
C ILE A 109 26.31 -2.31 15.76
N PRO A 110 25.72 -2.02 16.94
CA PRO A 110 25.23 -3.06 17.82
C PRO A 110 23.98 -3.72 17.22
N GLY A 111 24.03 -5.00 16.96
CA GLY A 111 22.89 -5.83 16.59
C GLY A 111 22.27 -6.51 17.80
N ALA A 112 21.36 -7.44 17.56
CA ALA A 112 20.71 -8.26 18.56
C ALA A 112 20.51 -9.70 18.07
N SER A 113 20.29 -10.62 19.03
CA SER A 113 19.94 -12.00 18.69
C SER A 113 18.63 -12.07 17.90
N ALA A 114 18.63 -12.84 16.83
CA ALA A 114 17.46 -13.07 15.99
C ALA A 114 16.42 -14.03 16.62
N VAL A 115 16.75 -14.71 17.72
CA VAL A 115 15.92 -15.77 18.35
C VAL A 115 14.53 -15.26 18.76
N SER A 116 14.43 -14.01 19.16
CA SER A 116 13.15 -13.38 19.57
C SER A 116 12.36 -12.76 18.44
N TYR A 117 12.83 -12.85 17.19
CA TYR A 117 12.11 -12.29 16.06
C TYR A 117 10.87 -13.13 15.73
N PRO A 118 9.69 -12.52 15.53
CA PRO A 118 8.47 -13.26 15.26
C PRO A 118 8.57 -14.10 13.99
N ALA A 119 8.00 -15.30 14.03
CA ALA A 119 7.90 -16.14 12.85
C ALA A 119 6.92 -15.53 11.82
N ILE A 120 7.21 -15.78 10.55
CA ILE A 120 6.31 -15.37 9.45
C ILE A 120 5.01 -16.19 9.56
N PRO A 121 3.84 -15.57 9.56
CA PRO A 121 2.58 -16.31 9.57
C PRO A 121 2.48 -17.26 8.38
N ALA A 122 2.12 -18.52 8.65
CA ALA A 122 1.85 -19.51 7.61
C ALA A 122 0.37 -19.46 7.22
N LEU A 123 0.08 -19.67 5.95
CA LEU A 123 -1.26 -19.90 5.47
C LEU A 123 -1.73 -21.32 5.83
N SER A 124 -3.04 -21.49 5.95
CA SER A 124 -3.66 -22.81 6.13
C SER A 124 -3.43 -23.71 4.91
N ALA A 125 -3.53 -25.02 5.11
CA ALA A 125 -3.32 -26.01 4.04
C ALA A 125 -4.38 -25.93 2.92
N ASP A 126 -5.53 -25.36 3.20
CA ASP A 126 -6.67 -25.15 2.29
C ASP A 126 -6.72 -23.73 1.72
N CYS A 127 -5.61 -22.99 1.74
CA CYS A 127 -5.53 -21.66 1.17
C CYS A 127 -5.87 -21.67 -0.31
N LYS A 128 -6.53 -20.61 -0.77
CA LYS A 128 -6.82 -20.39 -2.18
C LYS A 128 -5.67 -19.68 -2.84
N GLU A 129 -5.44 -20.00 -4.11
CA GLU A 129 -4.34 -19.42 -4.89
C GLU A 129 -4.88 -18.88 -6.21
N LEU A 130 -4.31 -17.76 -6.66
CA LEU A 130 -4.55 -17.19 -7.98
C LEU A 130 -3.30 -16.45 -8.45
N THR A 131 -3.19 -16.30 -9.75
CA THR A 131 -2.17 -15.46 -10.39
C THR A 131 -2.85 -14.23 -10.95
N LEU A 132 -2.30 -13.04 -10.67
CA LEU A 132 -2.81 -11.76 -11.14
C LEU A 132 -1.70 -10.98 -11.85
N ASP A 133 -2.08 -10.27 -12.90
CA ASP A 133 -1.19 -9.26 -13.48
C ASP A 133 -0.96 -8.12 -12.49
N VAL A 134 0.26 -7.63 -12.43
CA VAL A 134 0.66 -6.53 -11.53
C VAL A 134 -0.24 -5.31 -11.75
N ASP A 135 -0.48 -4.92 -13.00
CA ASP A 135 -1.31 -3.77 -13.34
C ASP A 135 -2.75 -3.88 -12.85
N VAL A 136 -3.32 -5.09 -12.87
CA VAL A 136 -4.68 -5.35 -12.38
C VAL A 136 -4.76 -5.05 -10.88
N LEU A 137 -3.82 -5.57 -10.11
CA LEU A 137 -3.79 -5.36 -8.65
C LEU A 137 -3.47 -3.91 -8.29
N VAL A 138 -2.46 -3.30 -8.93
CA VAL A 138 -2.07 -1.90 -8.71
C VAL A 138 -3.24 -0.96 -9.03
N ASN A 139 -3.89 -1.14 -10.18
CA ASN A 139 -5.03 -0.31 -10.58
C ASN A 139 -6.23 -0.51 -9.64
N GLY A 140 -6.53 -1.76 -9.28
CA GLY A 140 -7.62 -2.06 -8.33
C GLY A 140 -7.42 -1.36 -7.00
N ILE A 141 -6.23 -1.47 -6.41
CA ILE A 141 -5.89 -0.79 -5.16
C ILE A 141 -5.92 0.74 -5.34
N ASN A 142 -5.25 1.28 -6.36
CA ASN A 142 -5.17 2.73 -6.58
C ASN A 142 -6.52 3.39 -6.73
N LYS A 143 -7.45 2.72 -7.43
CA LYS A 143 -8.78 3.27 -7.72
C LYS A 143 -9.76 3.16 -6.55
N THR A 144 -9.44 2.39 -5.50
CA THR A 144 -10.40 2.11 -4.42
C THR A 144 -9.91 2.49 -3.03
N ILE A 145 -8.61 2.44 -2.76
CA ILE A 145 -8.05 2.63 -1.42
C ILE A 145 -8.37 4.00 -0.80
N PHE A 146 -8.45 5.06 -1.59
CA PHE A 146 -8.77 6.41 -1.09
C PHE A 146 -10.22 6.53 -0.59
N ALA A 147 -11.09 5.61 -0.98
CA ALA A 147 -12.48 5.58 -0.54
C ALA A 147 -12.68 4.76 0.73
N THR A 148 -11.66 4.05 1.22
CA THR A 148 -11.74 3.26 2.46
C THR A 148 -11.79 4.17 3.69
N ALA A 149 -12.40 3.67 4.78
CA ALA A 149 -12.49 4.38 6.06
C ALA A 149 -11.20 4.31 6.89
N ASP A 150 -11.14 5.13 7.93
CA ASP A 150 -10.26 5.03 9.08
C ASP A 150 -11.15 5.12 10.34
N ASP A 151 -11.93 4.06 10.60
CA ASP A 151 -12.98 4.05 11.62
C ASP A 151 -12.88 2.76 12.45
N GLU A 152 -12.54 2.88 13.72
CA GLU A 152 -12.41 1.76 14.65
C GLU A 152 -13.75 1.04 14.91
N LEU A 153 -14.88 1.72 14.73
CA LEU A 153 -16.22 1.14 14.94
C LEU A 153 -16.67 0.28 13.74
N ARG A 154 -16.09 0.51 12.57
CA ARG A 154 -16.41 -0.20 11.33
C ARG A 154 -15.17 -0.74 10.63
N PRO A 155 -14.41 -1.62 11.28
CA PRO A 155 -13.11 -2.08 10.80
C PRO A 155 -13.16 -2.72 9.40
N VAL A 156 -14.28 -3.33 9.01
CA VAL A 156 -14.47 -3.94 7.68
C VAL A 156 -14.36 -2.92 6.54
N MET A 157 -14.56 -1.62 6.80
CA MET A 157 -14.41 -0.55 5.81
C MET A 157 -12.99 0.05 5.77
N ASN A 158 -12.08 -0.35 6.68
CA ASN A 158 -10.71 0.14 6.75
C ASN A 158 -9.76 -0.57 5.77
N GLY A 159 -10.31 -1.28 4.80
CA GLY A 159 -9.56 -1.99 3.79
C GLY A 159 -10.27 -2.03 2.44
N VAL A 160 -9.54 -2.48 1.44
CA VAL A 160 -10.09 -2.73 0.10
C VAL A 160 -10.72 -4.12 0.09
N TYR A 161 -12.00 -4.19 -0.19
CA TYR A 161 -12.68 -5.46 -0.43
C TYR A 161 -12.35 -5.96 -1.82
N ILE A 162 -11.84 -7.17 -1.90
CA ILE A 162 -11.48 -7.85 -3.14
C ILE A 162 -12.40 -9.05 -3.28
N ASN A 163 -13.23 -9.05 -4.33
CA ASN A 163 -14.16 -10.13 -4.63
C ASN A 163 -13.77 -10.81 -5.93
N LEU A 164 -13.54 -12.09 -5.84
CA LEU A 164 -13.20 -12.99 -6.93
C LEU A 164 -14.47 -13.73 -7.34
N ALA A 165 -14.88 -13.54 -8.56
CA ALA A 165 -15.95 -14.31 -9.19
C ALA A 165 -15.42 -14.91 -10.50
N PRO A 166 -16.05 -15.97 -11.05
CA PRO A 166 -15.63 -16.48 -12.35
C PRO A 166 -15.56 -15.38 -13.40
N SER A 167 -14.40 -15.25 -14.03
CA SER A 167 -14.09 -14.25 -15.06
C SER A 167 -14.16 -12.78 -14.64
N MET A 168 -14.34 -12.47 -13.35
CA MET A 168 -14.45 -11.10 -12.86
C MET A 168 -13.71 -10.91 -11.54
N LEU A 169 -12.94 -9.83 -11.44
CA LEU A 169 -12.30 -9.37 -10.22
C LEU A 169 -12.86 -7.99 -9.87
N THR A 170 -13.41 -7.85 -8.67
CA THR A 170 -14.01 -6.61 -8.19
C THR A 170 -13.24 -6.08 -6.98
N PHE A 171 -12.88 -4.81 -7.03
CA PHE A 171 -12.31 -4.06 -5.91
C PHE A 171 -13.33 -3.04 -5.42
N VAL A 172 -13.52 -2.94 -4.11
CA VAL A 172 -14.45 -1.97 -3.53
C VAL A 172 -13.81 -1.27 -2.34
N GLY A 173 -13.95 0.03 -2.29
CA GLY A 173 -13.64 0.86 -1.12
C GLY A 173 -14.84 1.72 -0.75
N THR A 174 -15.15 1.83 0.54
CA THR A 174 -16.18 2.73 1.06
C THR A 174 -15.89 3.15 2.49
N ASP A 175 -16.32 4.35 2.85
CA ASP A 175 -16.34 4.89 4.21
C ASP A 175 -17.77 5.19 4.69
N ALA A 176 -18.77 4.66 3.99
CA ALA A 176 -20.20 4.93 4.13
C ALA A 176 -20.70 6.28 3.58
N HIS A 177 -19.80 7.20 3.18
CA HIS A 177 -20.15 8.48 2.55
C HIS A 177 -19.81 8.50 1.07
N LYS A 178 -18.76 7.81 0.68
CA LYS A 178 -18.35 7.59 -0.71
C LYS A 178 -18.13 6.10 -0.94
N LEU A 179 -18.34 5.68 -2.18
CA LEU A 179 -18.13 4.29 -2.60
C LEU A 179 -17.49 4.30 -3.98
N VAL A 180 -16.46 3.48 -4.12
CA VAL A 180 -15.83 3.19 -5.40
C VAL A 180 -15.85 1.70 -5.63
N LYS A 181 -16.34 1.30 -6.78
CA LYS A 181 -16.32 -0.06 -7.32
C LYS A 181 -15.50 -0.06 -8.61
N TYR A 182 -14.49 -0.92 -8.65
CA TYR A 182 -13.69 -1.14 -9.84
C TYR A 182 -13.74 -2.61 -10.22
N GLU A 183 -14.12 -2.89 -11.45
CA GLU A 183 -14.24 -4.24 -12.00
C GLU A 183 -13.30 -4.42 -13.17
N VAL A 184 -12.73 -5.60 -13.27
CA VAL A 184 -11.88 -6.01 -14.39
C VAL A 184 -12.15 -7.47 -14.72
N GLU A 185 -12.27 -7.78 -16.02
CA GLU A 185 -12.36 -9.14 -16.50
C GLU A 185 -11.00 -9.84 -16.35
N THR A 186 -11.00 -11.01 -15.77
CA THR A 186 -9.78 -11.82 -15.56
C THR A 186 -10.11 -13.29 -15.80
N ALA A 187 -9.14 -14.04 -16.31
CA ALA A 187 -9.24 -15.50 -16.40
C ALA A 187 -9.07 -16.12 -14.99
N ASN A 188 -10.11 -16.08 -14.18
CA ASN A 188 -10.11 -16.54 -12.79
C ASN A 188 -11.24 -17.55 -12.60
N GLU A 189 -10.92 -18.68 -11.96
CA GLU A 189 -11.89 -19.72 -11.60
C GLU A 189 -12.22 -19.74 -10.10
N VAL A 190 -11.48 -18.97 -9.31
CA VAL A 190 -11.63 -18.92 -7.84
C VAL A 190 -12.81 -18.04 -7.48
N ALA A 191 -13.81 -18.60 -6.80
CA ALA A 191 -14.89 -17.82 -6.17
C ALA A 191 -14.58 -17.62 -4.71
N SER A 192 -14.26 -16.38 -4.31
CA SER A 192 -13.94 -16.02 -2.94
C SER A 192 -13.87 -14.51 -2.74
N SER A 193 -13.74 -14.08 -1.49
CA SER A 193 -13.50 -12.66 -1.21
C SER A 193 -12.68 -12.49 0.06
N PHE A 194 -12.01 -11.35 0.16
CA PHE A 194 -11.29 -10.95 1.37
C PHE A 194 -11.19 -9.42 1.45
N ILE A 195 -10.85 -8.91 2.63
CA ILE A 195 -10.66 -7.48 2.87
C ILE A 195 -9.18 -7.24 3.17
N LEU A 196 -8.50 -6.58 2.23
CA LEU A 196 -7.09 -6.23 2.34
C LEU A 196 -6.94 -4.92 3.14
N PRO A 197 -6.28 -4.92 4.31
CA PRO A 197 -6.10 -3.70 5.10
C PRO A 197 -5.34 -2.62 4.33
N LYS A 198 -5.57 -1.36 4.70
CA LYS A 198 -5.02 -0.17 4.04
C LYS A 198 -3.47 -0.16 4.05
N LYS A 199 -2.83 -0.54 5.16
CA LYS A 199 -1.36 -0.54 5.27
C LYS A 199 -0.71 -1.52 4.29
N PRO A 200 -1.02 -2.83 4.29
CA PRO A 200 -0.45 -3.75 3.31
C PRO A 200 -0.84 -3.40 1.86
N ALA A 201 -2.03 -2.85 1.60
CA ALA A 201 -2.41 -2.39 0.27
C ALA A 201 -1.49 -1.27 -0.23
N ASN A 202 -1.15 -0.29 0.60
CA ASN A 202 -0.19 0.78 0.25
C ASN A 202 1.25 0.26 0.10
N LEU A 203 1.66 -0.71 0.91
CA LEU A 203 2.97 -1.36 0.77
C LEU A 203 3.07 -2.10 -0.57
N LEU A 204 2.05 -2.89 -0.91
CA LEU A 204 1.97 -3.57 -2.20
C LEU A 204 2.14 -2.60 -3.37
N LYS A 205 1.40 -1.49 -3.40
CA LYS A 205 1.58 -0.46 -4.43
C LYS A 205 3.04 -0.05 -4.60
N SER A 206 3.73 0.19 -3.49
CA SER A 206 5.10 0.69 -3.52
C SER A 206 6.13 -0.36 -3.96
N VAL A 207 5.84 -1.64 -3.79
CA VAL A 207 6.69 -2.76 -4.21
C VAL A 207 6.34 -3.17 -5.63
N LEU A 208 5.07 -3.28 -5.96
CA LEU A 208 4.57 -3.68 -7.29
C LEU A 208 4.99 -2.75 -8.42
N LEU A 209 5.17 -1.45 -8.17
CA LEU A 209 5.66 -0.50 -9.19
C LEU A 209 7.04 -0.85 -9.78
N LYS A 210 7.77 -1.77 -9.15
CA LYS A 210 9.09 -2.25 -9.59
C LYS A 210 9.02 -3.64 -10.24
N GLU A 211 7.85 -4.23 -10.30
CA GLU A 211 7.63 -5.56 -10.86
C GLU A 211 6.96 -5.43 -12.24
N GLU A 212 7.33 -6.28 -13.16
CA GLU A 212 6.79 -6.32 -14.53
C GLU A 212 5.97 -7.60 -14.80
N ASP A 213 6.15 -8.61 -13.95
CA ASP A 213 5.55 -9.93 -14.11
C ASP A 213 4.25 -10.10 -13.31
N ALA A 214 3.52 -11.17 -13.62
CA ALA A 214 2.38 -11.59 -12.82
C ALA A 214 2.82 -12.02 -11.41
N ILE A 215 1.96 -11.81 -10.42
CA ILE A 215 2.17 -12.17 -9.04
C ILE A 215 1.30 -13.34 -8.62
N LYS A 216 1.83 -14.18 -7.74
CA LYS A 216 1.05 -15.23 -7.09
C LYS A 216 0.46 -14.69 -5.80
N VAL A 217 -0.86 -14.79 -5.67
CA VAL A 217 -1.62 -14.42 -4.46
C VAL A 217 -2.19 -15.69 -3.85
N SER A 218 -1.83 -15.94 -2.60
CA SER A 218 -2.39 -17.06 -1.81
C SER A 218 -3.06 -16.48 -0.57
N PHE A 219 -4.24 -16.97 -0.21
CA PHE A 219 -4.97 -16.43 0.94
C PHE A 219 -5.87 -17.48 1.58
N ASP A 220 -6.10 -17.32 2.87
CA ASP A 220 -7.06 -18.05 3.67
C ASP A 220 -8.06 -17.09 4.36
N SER A 221 -8.76 -17.53 5.37
CA SER A 221 -9.73 -16.70 6.12
C SER A 221 -9.08 -15.60 6.97
N LYS A 222 -7.79 -15.69 7.26
CA LYS A 222 -7.08 -14.80 8.20
C LYS A 222 -5.94 -14.03 7.56
N ASN A 223 -5.24 -14.64 6.61
CA ASN A 223 -4.00 -14.10 6.06
C ASN A 223 -4.02 -14.12 4.54
N ALA A 224 -3.27 -13.20 3.93
CA ALA A 224 -2.93 -13.24 2.52
C ALA A 224 -1.42 -13.12 2.33
N MET A 225 -0.91 -13.81 1.32
CA MET A 225 0.48 -13.80 0.90
C MET A 225 0.55 -13.37 -0.58
N PHE A 226 1.38 -12.39 -0.85
CA PHE A 226 1.66 -11.87 -2.19
C PHE A 226 3.12 -12.18 -2.51
N GLN A 227 3.35 -13.09 -3.45
CA GLN A 227 4.68 -13.50 -3.86
C GLN A 227 5.06 -12.80 -5.16
N LEU A 228 6.09 -11.97 -5.08
CA LEU A 228 6.71 -11.23 -6.15
C LEU A 228 8.09 -11.85 -6.45
N LYS A 229 8.78 -11.35 -7.45
CA LYS A 229 10.10 -11.88 -7.86
C LYS A 229 11.13 -11.90 -6.71
N ASN A 230 11.31 -10.77 -6.05
CA ASN A 230 12.33 -10.59 -4.99
C ASN A 230 11.71 -10.23 -3.63
N HIS A 231 10.39 -10.19 -3.53
CA HIS A 231 9.69 -9.82 -2.32
C HIS A 231 8.52 -10.76 -2.04
N THR A 232 8.23 -10.96 -0.77
CA THR A 232 7.01 -11.64 -0.32
C THR A 232 6.37 -10.79 0.76
N LEU A 233 5.13 -10.37 0.55
CA LEU A 233 4.34 -9.69 1.57
C LEU A 233 3.31 -10.67 2.13
N VAL A 234 3.29 -10.82 3.45
CA VAL A 234 2.27 -11.56 4.18
C VAL A 234 1.55 -10.58 5.09
N CYS A 235 0.22 -10.61 5.08
CA CYS A 235 -0.55 -9.74 5.97
C CYS A 235 -1.79 -10.45 6.52
N ARG A 236 -2.20 -10.02 7.70
CA ARG A 236 -3.48 -10.37 8.27
C ARG A 236 -4.58 -9.65 7.53
N LEU A 237 -5.67 -10.34 7.24
CA LEU A 237 -6.87 -9.79 6.60
C LEU A 237 -7.83 -9.23 7.64
N ILE A 238 -8.68 -8.29 7.23
CA ILE A 238 -9.76 -7.81 8.10
C ILE A 238 -10.87 -8.84 8.08
N GLU A 239 -11.19 -9.38 9.25
CA GLU A 239 -12.26 -10.35 9.45
C GLU A 239 -13.62 -9.65 9.47
N GLY A 240 -14.64 -10.29 8.91
CA GLY A 240 -16.02 -9.82 8.92
C GLY A 240 -16.69 -9.79 7.55
N ASN A 241 -17.96 -9.45 7.54
CA ASN A 241 -18.75 -9.34 6.32
C ASN A 241 -18.68 -7.91 5.79
N TYR A 242 -18.21 -7.76 4.55
CA TYR A 242 -18.23 -6.45 3.89
C TYR A 242 -19.69 -6.03 3.62
N PRO A 243 -20.03 -4.72 3.71
CA PRO A 243 -21.38 -4.23 3.44
C PRO A 243 -21.89 -4.62 2.05
N ASN A 244 -23.20 -4.80 1.91
CA ASN A 244 -23.80 -5.03 0.60
C ASN A 244 -23.79 -3.74 -0.22
N TYR A 245 -22.64 -3.44 -0.81
CA TYR A 245 -22.42 -2.24 -1.61
C TYR A 245 -23.30 -2.16 -2.87
N ASN A 246 -23.73 -3.30 -3.42
CA ASN A 246 -24.59 -3.31 -4.61
C ASN A 246 -25.99 -2.72 -4.32
N ALA A 247 -26.47 -2.82 -3.08
CA ALA A 247 -27.76 -2.28 -2.69
C ALA A 247 -27.81 -0.73 -2.68
N VAL A 248 -26.67 -0.07 -2.57
CA VAL A 248 -26.58 1.39 -2.51
C VAL A 248 -26.18 2.03 -3.85
N ILE A 249 -25.79 1.25 -4.85
CA ILE A 249 -25.46 1.73 -6.18
C ILE A 249 -26.76 1.91 -6.97
N PRO A 250 -27.11 3.17 -7.37
CA PRO A 250 -28.31 3.41 -8.15
C PRO A 250 -28.25 2.74 -9.53
N THR A 251 -29.29 2.03 -9.89
CA THR A 251 -29.41 1.34 -11.19
C THR A 251 -30.22 2.13 -12.23
N ALA A 252 -31.06 3.09 -11.78
CA ALA A 252 -31.87 3.94 -12.61
C ALA A 252 -31.44 5.41 -12.41
N ASN A 253 -30.64 5.92 -13.32
CA ASN A 253 -30.15 7.31 -13.27
C ASN A 253 -30.72 8.09 -14.45
N PRO A 254 -31.80 8.91 -14.24
CA PRO A 254 -32.41 9.70 -15.30
C PRO A 254 -31.54 10.88 -15.76
N ASN A 255 -30.68 11.38 -14.88
CA ASN A 255 -29.78 12.50 -15.16
C ASN A 255 -28.41 11.97 -15.60
N LYS A 256 -27.96 12.36 -16.78
CA LYS A 256 -26.67 11.97 -17.37
C LYS A 256 -25.85 13.19 -17.73
N VAL A 257 -24.63 13.26 -17.27
CA VAL A 257 -23.70 14.36 -17.57
C VAL A 257 -22.47 13.76 -18.26
N LEU A 258 -22.13 14.26 -19.42
CA LEU A 258 -20.88 14.03 -20.10
C LEU A 258 -20.05 15.31 -20.04
N VAL A 259 -18.88 15.24 -19.42
CA VAL A 259 -18.00 16.38 -19.18
C VAL A 259 -16.54 15.98 -19.37
N ASP A 260 -15.69 16.92 -19.81
CA ASP A 260 -14.26 16.68 -19.82
C ASP A 260 -13.73 16.56 -18.39
N ARG A 261 -13.06 15.44 -18.12
CA ARG A 261 -12.54 15.12 -16.77
C ARG A 261 -11.52 16.13 -16.27
N ILE A 262 -10.67 16.64 -17.16
CA ILE A 262 -9.58 17.55 -16.79
C ILE A 262 -10.16 18.93 -16.48
N GLU A 263 -11.10 19.40 -17.30
CA GLU A 263 -11.80 20.68 -17.06
C GLU A 263 -12.55 20.64 -15.73
N LEU A 264 -13.31 19.57 -15.47
CA LEU A 264 -14.05 19.42 -14.21
C LEU A 264 -13.13 19.40 -13.00
N VAL A 265 -12.06 18.59 -13.02
CA VAL A 265 -11.09 18.50 -11.90
C VAL A 265 -10.41 19.84 -11.65
N ASN A 266 -10.00 20.54 -12.70
CA ASN A 266 -9.33 21.82 -12.56
C ASN A 266 -10.31 22.92 -12.06
N GLY A 267 -11.56 22.92 -12.52
CA GLY A 267 -12.59 23.82 -12.03
C GLY A 267 -12.90 23.59 -10.56
N ILE A 268 -13.10 22.33 -10.15
CA ILE A 268 -13.28 21.98 -8.74
C ILE A 268 -12.09 22.46 -7.88
N LYS A 269 -10.85 22.22 -8.31
CA LYS A 269 -9.65 22.67 -7.59
C LYS A 269 -9.59 24.18 -7.41
N ARG A 270 -9.93 24.96 -8.44
CA ARG A 270 -9.93 26.43 -8.36
C ARG A 270 -10.99 26.93 -7.39
N VAL A 271 -12.20 26.40 -7.49
CA VAL A 271 -13.33 26.80 -6.63
C VAL A 271 -13.11 26.35 -5.17
N ALA A 272 -12.51 25.16 -4.96
CA ALA A 272 -12.24 24.61 -3.64
C ALA A 272 -11.37 25.51 -2.75
N VAL A 273 -10.51 26.37 -3.33
CA VAL A 273 -9.68 27.33 -2.57
C VAL A 273 -10.54 28.26 -1.71
N CYS A 274 -11.77 28.53 -2.13
CA CYS A 274 -12.70 29.40 -1.41
C CYS A 274 -13.74 28.61 -0.60
N SER A 275 -13.61 27.29 -0.47
CA SER A 275 -14.49 26.49 0.37
C SER A 275 -14.12 26.64 1.87
N ASN A 276 -15.11 26.54 2.74
CA ASN A 276 -14.86 26.52 4.17
C ASN A 276 -14.03 25.28 4.56
N PRO A 277 -12.89 25.43 5.28
CA PRO A 277 -11.98 24.34 5.60
C PRO A 277 -12.59 23.20 6.44
N THR A 278 -13.66 23.50 7.18
CA THR A 278 -14.34 22.51 8.03
C THR A 278 -15.28 21.62 7.21
N THR A 279 -16.01 22.21 6.24
CA THR A 279 -17.02 21.51 5.47
C THR A 279 -16.52 21.03 4.11
N ASN A 280 -15.52 21.72 3.55
CA ASN A 280 -14.99 21.46 2.19
C ASN A 280 -16.10 21.36 1.13
N LEU A 281 -17.15 22.17 1.29
CA LEU A 281 -18.37 22.06 0.48
C LEU A 281 -18.23 22.83 -0.83
N ILE A 282 -18.52 22.16 -1.93
CA ILE A 282 -18.68 22.76 -3.26
C ILE A 282 -20.10 22.45 -3.75
N ARG A 283 -20.83 23.48 -4.12
CA ARG A 283 -22.13 23.36 -4.74
C ARG A 283 -21.97 23.26 -6.26
N MET A 284 -22.69 22.34 -6.86
CA MET A 284 -22.72 22.11 -8.30
C MET A 284 -24.16 22.21 -8.79
N ASP A 285 -24.44 23.22 -9.60
CA ASP A 285 -25.72 23.40 -10.29
C ASP A 285 -25.55 22.96 -11.75
N ILE A 286 -26.34 21.99 -12.19
CA ILE A 286 -26.28 21.42 -13.54
C ILE A 286 -27.57 21.74 -14.28
N ALA A 287 -27.46 22.51 -15.34
CA ALA A 287 -28.57 22.91 -16.20
C ALA A 287 -28.05 23.39 -17.56
N ASP A 288 -28.84 23.31 -18.60
CA ASP A 288 -28.59 23.93 -19.91
C ASP A 288 -27.19 23.59 -20.49
N ASN A 289 -26.75 22.33 -20.36
CA ASN A 289 -25.44 21.89 -20.81
C ASN A 289 -24.26 22.62 -20.12
N ARG A 290 -24.45 23.07 -18.90
CA ARG A 290 -23.44 23.75 -18.09
C ARG A 290 -23.43 23.19 -16.67
N ILE A 291 -22.25 23.15 -16.08
CA ILE A 291 -22.02 22.89 -14.67
C ILE A 291 -21.54 24.20 -14.06
N ASN A 292 -22.29 24.77 -13.13
CA ASN A 292 -21.86 25.91 -12.36
C ASN A 292 -21.37 25.44 -10.98
N LEU A 293 -20.08 25.61 -10.74
CA LEU A 293 -19.43 25.30 -9.48
C LEU A 293 -19.38 26.53 -8.60
N THR A 294 -19.79 26.42 -7.34
CA THR A 294 -19.68 27.52 -6.37
C THR A 294 -19.15 27.01 -5.05
N ALA A 295 -18.26 27.78 -4.42
CA ALA A 295 -17.86 27.61 -3.04
C ALA A 295 -17.81 28.96 -2.34
N GLN A 296 -18.08 28.95 -1.04
CA GLN A 296 -18.11 30.15 -0.22
C GLN A 296 -17.65 29.82 1.20
N ASP A 297 -16.78 30.67 1.73
CA ASP A 297 -16.51 30.74 3.15
C ASP A 297 -16.97 32.09 3.69
N ILE A 298 -18.04 32.06 4.50
CA ILE A 298 -18.67 33.27 5.07
C ILE A 298 -17.74 33.88 6.11
N ASP A 299 -17.01 33.09 6.87
CA ASP A 299 -16.16 33.56 7.97
C ASP A 299 -15.00 34.42 7.46
N PHE A 300 -14.48 34.08 6.29
CA PHE A 300 -13.39 34.81 5.62
C PHE A 300 -13.87 35.72 4.47
N SER A 301 -15.19 35.78 4.23
CA SER A 301 -15.80 36.59 3.15
C SER A 301 -15.19 36.30 1.78
N VAL A 302 -14.83 35.04 1.50
CA VAL A 302 -14.32 34.61 0.19
C VAL A 302 -15.35 33.76 -0.53
N SER A 303 -15.40 33.90 -1.85
CA SER A 303 -16.28 33.09 -2.71
C SER A 303 -15.62 32.88 -4.05
N ALA A 304 -15.93 31.77 -4.69
CA ALA A 304 -15.57 31.49 -6.08
C ALA A 304 -16.72 30.86 -6.82
N ASN A 305 -16.81 31.16 -8.10
CA ASN A 305 -17.69 30.47 -9.02
C ASN A 305 -16.97 30.18 -10.33
N GLU A 306 -17.34 29.10 -10.97
CA GLU A 306 -16.81 28.71 -12.27
C GLU A 306 -17.86 27.95 -13.07
N THR A 307 -17.96 28.19 -14.36
CA THR A 307 -18.87 27.51 -15.26
C THR A 307 -18.07 26.62 -16.23
N ILE A 308 -18.47 25.35 -16.32
CA ILE A 308 -17.85 24.34 -17.18
C ILE A 308 -18.91 23.85 -18.17
N SER A 309 -18.54 23.71 -19.44
CA SER A 309 -19.38 23.13 -20.46
C SER A 309 -19.51 21.62 -20.30
N CYS A 310 -20.72 21.11 -20.53
CA CYS A 310 -20.98 19.66 -20.52
C CYS A 310 -22.10 19.34 -21.54
N SER A 311 -22.31 18.05 -21.78
CA SER A 311 -23.58 17.57 -22.40
C SER A 311 -24.42 17.00 -21.26
N TYR A 312 -25.64 17.51 -21.10
CA TYR A 312 -26.54 17.15 -20.03
C TYR A 312 -27.90 16.70 -20.53
N GLU A 313 -28.30 15.52 -20.08
CA GLU A 313 -29.62 14.96 -20.27
C GLU A 313 -30.27 14.75 -18.91
N GLY A 314 -31.38 15.45 -18.65
CA GLY A 314 -32.13 15.33 -17.39
C GLY A 314 -32.78 16.61 -16.93
N GLN A 315 -33.31 16.59 -15.71
CA GLN A 315 -33.89 17.78 -15.07
C GLN A 315 -32.80 18.60 -14.40
N ASN A 316 -32.97 19.91 -14.31
CA ASN A 316 -32.06 20.78 -13.56
C ASN A 316 -31.84 20.23 -12.17
N ILE A 317 -30.58 20.06 -11.75
CA ILE A 317 -30.21 19.47 -10.48
C ILE A 317 -29.13 20.29 -9.77
N THR A 318 -29.31 20.42 -8.48
CA THR A 318 -28.28 20.97 -7.57
C THR A 318 -27.77 19.87 -6.67
N ILE A 319 -26.46 19.68 -6.62
CA ILE A 319 -25.77 18.75 -5.73
C ILE A 319 -24.67 19.46 -4.98
N CYS A 320 -24.37 18.98 -3.78
CA CYS A 320 -23.23 19.45 -3.01
C CYS A 320 -22.20 18.31 -2.92
N LEU A 321 -20.96 18.65 -3.21
CA LEU A 321 -19.82 17.75 -3.12
C LEU A 321 -18.99 18.12 -1.89
N LEU A 322 -18.49 17.11 -1.18
CA LEU A 322 -17.43 17.29 -0.20
C LEU A 322 -16.11 17.09 -0.95
N TYR A 323 -15.27 18.12 -0.99
CA TYR A 323 -13.92 18.01 -1.55
C TYR A 323 -12.97 17.64 -0.44
N THR A 324 -12.46 16.39 -0.47
CA THR A 324 -11.54 15.84 0.54
C THR A 324 -10.22 15.41 -0.09
#